data_46cb4ee9eb64ebae20341694d2b155d4
#
_entry.id   46cb4ee9eb64ebae20341694d2b155d4
#
_cell.length_a   1.000
_cell.length_b   1.000
_cell.length_c   1.000
_cell.angle_alpha   90.00
_cell.angle_beta   90.00
_cell.angle_gamma   90.00
#
_symmetry.space_group_name_H-M   'P 1'
#
loop_
_entity.id
_entity.type
_entity.pdbx_description
1 polymer ?
#
loop_
_entity_poly.entity_id
_entity_poly.type
_entity_poly.pdbx_seq_one_letter_code
_entity_poly.pdbx_strand_id
1 'polypeptide(L)'
;MDVELTDQGYLHLSAEVRQRYFPSDNLVALVKGRELWLFPTRGAAAGGLLLKQRNRQGDRTVLIWEVLPPQTPSGHRPAVWDEQQGALRIPL
;
A
#
# COMPACT_ATOMS: atom_id res chain seq x y z
N MET A 1 3.65 6.16 10.55
CA MET A 1 4.56 5.27 9.79
C MET A 1 4.78 5.86 8.42
N ASP A 2 5.89 5.56 7.80
CA ASP A 2 6.29 6.16 6.53
C ASP A 2 6.21 5.15 5.40
N VAL A 3 5.70 5.58 4.24
CA VAL A 3 5.68 4.78 3.02
C VAL A 3 6.28 5.61 1.90
N GLU A 4 6.69 4.96 0.82
CA GLU A 4 7.26 5.66 -0.31
C GLU A 4 6.53 5.31 -1.60
N LEU A 5 6.12 6.34 -2.33
CA LEU A 5 5.58 6.18 -3.67
C LEU A 5 6.67 6.52 -4.68
N THR A 6 7.04 5.57 -5.52
CA THR A 6 8.06 5.79 -6.54
C THR A 6 7.46 6.48 -7.76
N ASP A 7 8.33 7.07 -8.58
CA ASP A 7 7.92 7.72 -9.83
C ASP A 7 7.43 6.71 -10.88
N GLN A 8 7.68 5.44 -10.67
CA GLN A 8 7.21 4.37 -11.54
C GLN A 8 5.87 3.77 -11.10
N GLY A 9 5.28 4.29 -10.02
CA GLY A 9 3.98 3.85 -9.56
C GLY A 9 3.99 2.68 -8.59
N TYR A 10 5.15 2.37 -8.01
CA TYR A 10 5.26 1.38 -6.94
C TYR A 10 5.12 2.04 -5.59
N LEU A 11 4.45 1.36 -4.68
CA LEU A 11 4.38 1.76 -3.28
C LEU A 11 5.27 0.82 -2.46
N HIS A 12 6.19 1.39 -1.69
CA HIS A 12 7.11 0.63 -0.84
C HIS A 12 6.62 0.68 0.60
N LEU A 13 6.42 -0.50 1.19
CA LEU A 13 6.05 -0.67 2.59
C LEU A 13 7.18 -1.35 3.33
N SER A 14 7.43 -0.94 4.58
CA SER A 14 8.44 -1.60 5.40
C SER A 14 8.02 -3.02 5.79
N ALA A 15 8.99 -3.85 6.14
CA ALA A 15 8.72 -5.18 6.67
C ALA A 15 7.82 -5.14 7.91
N GLU A 16 8.02 -4.13 8.77
CA GLU A 16 7.22 -3.96 9.98
C GLU A 16 5.75 -3.69 9.65
N VAL A 17 5.48 -2.79 8.71
CA VAL A 17 4.11 -2.50 8.27
C VAL A 17 3.48 -3.74 7.66
N ARG A 18 4.22 -4.45 6.83
CA ARG A 18 3.75 -5.69 6.22
C ARG A 18 3.37 -6.73 7.27
N GLN A 19 4.25 -6.98 8.22
CA GLN A 19 4.00 -7.99 9.25
C GLN A 19 2.79 -7.64 10.09
N ARG A 20 2.62 -6.37 10.40
CA ARG A 20 1.57 -5.93 11.30
C ARG A 20 0.20 -5.89 10.63
N TYR A 21 0.12 -5.44 9.39
CA TYR A 21 -1.17 -5.15 8.75
C TYR A 21 -1.45 -6.01 7.51
N PHE A 22 -0.45 -6.57 6.86
CA PHE A 22 -0.63 -7.30 5.60
C PHE A 22 0.01 -8.68 5.65
N PRO A 23 -0.39 -9.54 6.60
CA PRO A 23 0.30 -10.84 6.78
C PRO A 23 0.14 -11.79 5.59
N SER A 24 -0.88 -11.61 4.77
CA SER A 24 -1.13 -12.48 3.61
C SER A 24 -0.54 -11.94 2.32
N ASP A 25 0.18 -10.81 2.36
CA ASP A 25 0.78 -10.17 1.17
C ASP A 25 -0.23 -9.84 0.06
N ASN A 26 -1.50 -9.72 0.41
CA ASN A 26 -2.55 -9.37 -0.53
C ASN A 26 -3.33 -8.17 0.01
N LEU A 27 -3.73 -7.29 -0.89
CA LEU A 27 -4.51 -6.12 -0.51
C LEU A 27 -5.42 -5.66 -1.64
N VAL A 28 -6.41 -4.87 -1.29
CA VAL A 28 -7.21 -4.11 -2.23
C VAL A 28 -6.87 -2.63 -2.02
N ALA A 29 -6.65 -1.91 -3.09
CA ALA A 29 -6.32 -0.49 -3.05
C ALA A 29 -7.43 0.30 -3.73
N LEU A 30 -7.82 1.40 -3.09
CA LEU A 30 -8.74 2.34 -3.73
C LEU A 30 -8.43 3.76 -3.27
N VAL A 31 -8.84 4.72 -4.08
CA VAL A 31 -8.67 6.14 -3.77
C VAL A 31 -10.00 6.71 -3.29
N LYS A 32 -9.97 7.36 -2.14
CA LYS A 32 -11.12 8.04 -1.55
C LYS A 32 -10.71 9.48 -1.26
N GLY A 33 -11.28 10.43 -1.98
CA GLY A 33 -10.89 11.83 -1.85
C GLY A 33 -9.42 11.99 -2.24
N ARG A 34 -8.62 12.51 -1.32
CA ARG A 34 -7.18 12.72 -1.54
C ARG A 34 -6.33 11.70 -0.81
N GLU A 35 -6.87 10.52 -0.58
CA GLU A 35 -6.16 9.46 0.13
C GLU A 35 -6.20 8.17 -0.66
N LEU A 36 -5.11 7.40 -0.56
CA LEU A 36 -5.04 6.02 -0.98
C LEU A 36 -5.33 5.15 0.24
N TRP A 37 -6.29 4.24 0.09
CA TRP A 37 -6.68 3.32 1.15
C TRP A 37 -6.28 1.91 0.76
N LEU A 38 -5.54 1.22 1.63
CA LEU A 38 -5.10 -0.15 1.42
C LEU A 38 -5.81 -1.06 2.42
N PHE A 39 -6.60 -1.99 1.91
CA PHE A 39 -7.33 -2.96 2.73
C PHE A 39 -6.63 -4.31 2.64
N PRO A 40 -6.12 -4.86 3.76
CA PRO A 40 -5.56 -6.20 3.73
C PRO A 40 -6.65 -7.23 3.42
N THR A 41 -6.30 -8.22 2.61
CA THR A 41 -7.20 -9.32 2.28
C THR A 41 -6.55 -10.65 2.64
N ARG A 42 -7.38 -11.67 2.83
CA ARG A 42 -6.89 -13.02 3.09
C ARG A 42 -6.86 -13.79 1.78
N GLY A 43 -5.67 -14.23 1.37
CA GLY A 43 -5.50 -14.96 0.14
C GLY A 43 -5.73 -14.09 -1.10
N ALA A 44 -5.70 -14.73 -2.25
CA ALA A 44 -5.87 -14.05 -3.54
C ALA A 44 -7.34 -13.74 -3.77
N ALA A 45 -7.75 -12.50 -3.48
CA ALA A 45 -9.08 -12.02 -3.83
C ALA A 45 -9.09 -11.55 -5.29
N ALA A 46 -10.24 -11.72 -5.96
CA ALA A 46 -10.41 -11.21 -7.33
C ALA A 46 -10.21 -9.69 -7.31
N GLY A 47 -9.34 -9.18 -8.18
CA GLY A 47 -9.00 -7.77 -8.24
C GLY A 47 -8.01 -7.29 -7.18
N GLY A 48 -7.51 -8.18 -6.35
CA GLY A 48 -6.51 -7.85 -5.34
C GLY A 48 -5.12 -7.66 -5.94
N LEU A 49 -4.27 -6.96 -5.18
CA LEU A 49 -2.88 -6.71 -5.53
C LEU A 49 -1.97 -7.54 -4.62
N LEU A 50 -0.84 -7.97 -5.16
CA LEU A 50 0.13 -8.76 -4.44
C LEU A 50 1.30 -7.88 -3.99
N LEU A 51 1.60 -7.95 -2.69
CA LEU A 51 2.83 -7.38 -2.13
C LEU A 51 3.98 -8.34 -2.41
N LYS A 52 4.98 -7.85 -3.10
CA LYS A 52 6.17 -8.64 -3.44
C LYS A 52 7.33 -8.24 -2.54
N GLN A 53 8.13 -9.22 -2.15
CA GLN A 53 9.32 -8.97 -1.35
C GLN A 53 10.33 -8.16 -2.18
N ARG A 54 10.82 -7.05 -1.60
CA ARG A 54 11.71 -6.13 -2.28
C ARG A 54 13.18 -6.35 -1.93
N ASN A 55 13.45 -6.88 -0.71
CA ASN A 55 14.80 -7.08 -0.23
C ASN A 55 14.82 -8.15 0.86
N ARG A 56 16.02 -8.43 1.39
CA ARG A 56 16.22 -9.46 2.41
C ARG A 56 15.60 -9.11 3.75
N GLN A 57 15.43 -7.82 4.06
CA GLN A 57 14.80 -7.38 5.28
C GLN A 57 13.31 -7.68 5.31
N GLY A 58 12.74 -8.01 4.16
CA GLY A 58 11.33 -8.33 4.07
C GLY A 58 10.44 -7.14 3.74
N ASP A 59 11.04 -6.02 3.33
CA ASP A 59 10.25 -4.90 2.83
C ASP A 59 9.47 -5.32 1.60
N ARG A 60 8.33 -4.68 1.38
CA ARG A 60 7.41 -5.04 0.31
C ARG A 60 7.24 -3.91 -0.69
N THR A 61 6.86 -4.29 -1.90
CA THR A 61 6.50 -3.35 -2.95
C THR A 61 5.23 -3.82 -3.64
N VAL A 62 4.42 -2.89 -4.07
CA VAL A 62 3.19 -3.18 -4.81
C VAL A 62 3.01 -2.15 -5.91
N LEU A 63 2.62 -2.61 -7.09
CA LEU A 63 2.35 -1.72 -8.21
C LEU A 63 0.93 -1.19 -8.09
N ILE A 64 0.80 0.12 -7.84
CA ILE A 64 -0.50 0.77 -7.66
C ILE A 64 -0.77 1.85 -8.70
N TRP A 65 0.04 1.89 -9.74
CA TRP A 65 -0.04 2.89 -10.81
C TRP A 65 -1.48 3.10 -11.32
N GLU A 66 -2.21 2.00 -11.56
CA GLU A 66 -3.51 2.07 -12.21
C GLU A 66 -4.60 2.69 -11.33
N VAL A 67 -4.45 2.65 -9.99
CA VAL A 67 -5.45 3.22 -9.08
C VAL A 67 -5.17 4.69 -8.75
N LEU A 68 -3.99 5.19 -9.06
CA LEU A 68 -3.61 6.56 -8.69
C LEU A 68 -4.22 7.58 -9.65
N PRO A 69 -4.63 8.74 -9.12
CA PRO A 69 -4.99 9.87 -9.98
C PRO A 69 -3.81 10.27 -10.88
N PRO A 70 -4.10 10.82 -12.06
CA PRO A 70 -3.04 11.34 -12.93
C PRO A 70 -2.19 12.38 -12.20
N GLN A 71 -0.89 12.37 -12.48
CA GLN A 71 0.08 13.35 -11.94
C GLN A 71 0.24 13.28 -10.41
N THR A 72 -0.06 12.15 -9.80
CA THR A 72 0.24 11.95 -8.37
C THR A 72 1.76 12.00 -8.18
N PRO A 73 2.28 12.94 -7.36
CA PRO A 73 3.74 13.07 -7.20
C PRO A 73 4.32 11.90 -6.41
N SER A 74 5.53 11.50 -6.79
CA SER A 74 6.31 10.52 -6.03
C SER A 74 6.82 11.13 -4.73
N GLY A 75 7.29 10.27 -3.82
CA GLY A 75 7.92 10.70 -2.59
C GLY A 75 7.42 9.94 -1.37
N HIS A 76 7.98 10.30 -0.24
CA HIS A 76 7.60 9.73 1.04
C HIS A 76 6.28 10.34 1.52
N ARG A 77 5.49 9.52 2.19
CA ARG A 77 4.21 9.95 2.76
C ARG A 77 3.98 9.32 4.11
N PRO A 78 3.39 10.07 5.06
CA PRO A 78 2.94 9.44 6.29
C PRO A 78 1.78 8.51 5.98
N ALA A 79 1.70 7.41 6.73
CA ALA A 79 0.57 6.49 6.63
C ALA A 79 -0.02 6.29 8.02
N VAL A 80 -1.32 6.16 8.08
CA VAL A 80 -2.05 5.96 9.33
C VAL A 80 -2.96 4.74 9.19
N TRP A 81 -2.87 3.84 10.17
CA TRP A 81 -3.79 2.72 10.23
C TRP A 81 -5.11 3.16 10.84
N ASP A 82 -6.20 2.92 10.13
CA ASP A 82 -7.55 3.22 10.60
C ASP A 82 -8.19 1.93 11.10
N GLU A 83 -8.28 1.81 12.42
CA GLU A 83 -8.84 0.61 13.05
C GLU A 83 -10.31 0.38 12.71
N GLN A 84 -11.07 1.45 12.58
CA GLN A 84 -12.50 1.34 12.30
C GLN A 84 -12.76 0.86 10.89
N GLN A 85 -11.96 1.32 9.95
CA GLN A 85 -12.12 0.96 8.54
C GLN A 85 -11.32 -0.27 8.15
N GLY A 86 -10.36 -0.67 8.97
CA GLY A 86 -9.46 -1.77 8.63
C GLY A 86 -8.58 -1.47 7.43
N ALA A 87 -8.08 -0.25 7.33
CA ALA A 87 -7.32 0.19 6.17
C ALA A 87 -6.12 1.04 6.58
N LEU A 88 -5.05 0.94 5.79
CA LEU A 88 -3.93 1.87 5.87
C LEU A 88 -4.25 3.05 4.97
N ARG A 89 -4.27 4.25 5.54
CA ARG A 89 -4.62 5.48 4.83
C ARG A 89 -3.37 6.29 4.54
N ILE A 90 -3.19 6.68 3.30
CA ILE A 90 -2.00 7.36 2.81
C ILE A 90 -2.45 8.62 2.06
N PRO A 91 -2.02 9.82 2.49
CA PRO A 91 -2.35 11.05 1.76
C PRO A 91 -1.67 11.06 0.39
N LEU A 92 -2.37 11.60 -0.58
CA LEU A 92 -1.84 11.72 -1.95
C LEU A 92 -1.49 13.16 -2.32
#